data_4bbf7c13068f5d23b743dffbe9a4c5a0
#
_entry.id   4bbf7c13068f5d23b743dffbe9a4c5a0
#
_cell.length_a   1.000
_cell.length_b   1.000
_cell.length_c   1.000
_cell.angle_alpha   90.00
_cell.angle_beta   90.00
_cell.angle_gamma   90.00
#
_symmetry.space_group_name_H-M   'P 1'
#
loop_
_entity.id
_entity.type
_entity.pdbx_description
1 polymer ?
#
loop_
_entity_poly.entity_id
_entity_poly.type
_entity_poly.pdbx_seq_one_letter_code
_entity_poly.pdbx_strand_id
1 'polypeptide(L)'
;MALVVGLGNPGTEYMGTRHNVGFELIDRLSEKLTITLKQGNGLFVFGEGQFKSTKVALMKPLTFMNRSGSAVSRAMNKYGFGISECIVCHDDIHLDTGKLRLRPGGSAAGHNGITDIIDYLGTRDFARLRIGIGNNFSRGKQSDYVLSPFTNQEREIINEALDNATDAILTFIRGGIHLAMNKYN
;
A
#
# COMPACT_ATOMS: atom_id res chain seq x y z
N MET A 1 -2.27 17.29 4.67
CA MET A 1 -3.09 16.05 4.73
C MET A 1 -2.25 14.89 4.24
N ALA A 2 -2.64 13.65 4.54
CA ALA A 2 -1.98 12.47 3.99
C ALA A 2 -3.02 11.43 3.59
N LEU A 3 -2.93 10.91 2.37
CA LEU A 3 -3.69 9.76 1.87
C LEU A 3 -2.77 8.53 1.84
N VAL A 4 -3.13 7.50 2.59
CA VAL A 4 -2.42 6.22 2.60
C VAL A 4 -3.26 5.18 1.88
N VAL A 5 -2.76 4.67 0.78
CA VAL A 5 -3.42 3.67 -0.06
C VAL A 5 -2.69 2.33 0.12
N GLY A 6 -3.39 1.29 0.56
CA GLY A 6 -2.88 -0.08 0.53
C GLY A 6 -3.45 -0.84 -0.64
N LEU A 7 -2.60 -1.50 -1.43
CA LEU A 7 -3.03 -2.30 -2.56
C LEU A 7 -3.34 -3.75 -2.15
N GLY A 8 -4.31 -4.35 -2.85
CA GLY A 8 -4.75 -5.72 -2.68
C GLY A 8 -5.92 -6.03 -3.60
N ASN A 9 -6.35 -7.28 -3.61
CA ASN A 9 -7.55 -7.75 -4.30
C ASN A 9 -8.71 -7.92 -3.30
N PRO A 10 -9.93 -7.51 -3.64
CA PRO A 10 -11.11 -7.77 -2.82
C PRO A 10 -11.51 -9.26 -2.91
N GLY A 11 -12.11 -9.77 -1.84
CA GLY A 11 -12.59 -11.14 -1.73
C GLY A 11 -11.85 -11.94 -0.66
N THR A 12 -12.56 -12.86 -0.03
CA THR A 12 -12.02 -13.69 1.06
C THR A 12 -10.93 -14.64 0.59
N GLU A 13 -10.95 -15.05 -0.69
CA GLU A 13 -9.97 -15.91 -1.34
C GLU A 13 -8.58 -15.26 -1.45
N TYR A 14 -8.50 -13.92 -1.42
CA TYR A 14 -7.23 -13.18 -1.49
C TYR A 14 -6.69 -12.78 -0.11
N MET A 15 -7.45 -13.01 0.95
CA MET A 15 -7.01 -12.66 2.30
C MET A 15 -5.74 -13.43 2.68
N GLY A 16 -4.77 -12.71 3.24
CA GLY A 16 -3.49 -13.30 3.67
C GLY A 16 -2.53 -13.66 2.52
N THR A 17 -2.89 -13.40 1.26
CA THR A 17 -1.97 -13.57 0.14
C THR A 17 -0.90 -12.47 0.11
N ARG A 18 0.24 -12.76 -0.53
CA ARG A 18 1.36 -11.81 -0.66
C ARG A 18 0.93 -10.50 -1.31
N HIS A 19 0.05 -10.57 -2.31
CA HIS A 19 -0.46 -9.39 -3.03
C HIS A 19 -1.37 -8.50 -2.19
N ASN A 20 -1.87 -9.01 -1.06
CA ASN A 20 -2.74 -8.26 -0.13
C ASN A 20 -2.00 -7.65 1.07
N VAL A 21 -0.67 -7.69 1.11
CA VAL A 21 0.11 -7.11 2.21
C VAL A 21 -0.17 -5.61 2.41
N GLY A 22 -0.49 -4.88 1.33
CA GLY A 22 -0.91 -3.48 1.41
C GLY A 22 -2.25 -3.32 2.15
N PHE A 23 -3.22 -4.21 1.92
CA PHE A 23 -4.48 -4.21 2.66
C PHE A 23 -4.27 -4.48 4.15
N GLU A 24 -3.40 -5.45 4.49
CA GLU A 24 -3.07 -5.76 5.89
C GLU A 24 -2.45 -4.56 6.61
N LEU A 25 -1.60 -3.80 5.92
CA LEU A 25 -1.03 -2.57 6.49
C LEU A 25 -2.11 -1.52 6.79
N ILE A 26 -3.09 -1.35 5.89
CA ILE A 26 -4.20 -0.41 6.13
C ILE A 26 -5.06 -0.86 7.32
N ASP A 27 -5.28 -2.16 7.50
CA ASP A 27 -6.01 -2.67 8.68
C ASP A 27 -5.27 -2.32 9.98
N ARG A 28 -3.95 -2.56 10.04
CA ARG A 28 -3.14 -2.20 11.21
C ARG A 28 -3.15 -0.69 11.49
N LEU A 29 -3.05 0.14 10.44
CA LEU A 29 -3.14 1.59 10.59
C LEU A 29 -4.54 2.03 11.05
N SER A 30 -5.59 1.41 10.54
CA SER A 30 -6.97 1.64 10.95
C SER A 30 -7.17 1.39 12.45
N GLU A 31 -6.69 0.26 12.95
CA GLU A 31 -6.70 -0.07 14.38
C GLU A 31 -5.85 0.91 15.21
N LYS A 32 -4.59 1.13 14.80
CA LYS A 32 -3.65 2.00 15.54
C LYS A 32 -4.11 3.46 15.62
N LEU A 33 -4.78 3.96 14.59
CA LEU A 33 -5.28 5.33 14.53
C LEU A 33 -6.76 5.46 14.93
N THR A 34 -7.42 4.35 15.23
CA THR A 34 -8.86 4.30 15.53
C THR A 34 -9.70 4.94 14.41
N ILE A 35 -9.32 4.65 13.15
CA ILE A 35 -10.01 5.14 11.95
C ILE A 35 -10.92 4.03 11.43
N THR A 36 -12.23 4.24 11.44
CA THR A 36 -13.19 3.29 10.87
C THR A 36 -13.23 3.40 9.36
N LEU A 37 -12.94 2.31 8.67
CA LEU A 37 -13.08 2.20 7.22
C LEU A 37 -14.54 1.95 6.85
N LYS A 38 -15.06 2.74 5.92
CA LYS A 38 -16.43 2.62 5.38
C LYS A 38 -16.37 2.47 3.87
N GLN A 39 -17.38 1.82 3.31
CA GLN A 39 -17.49 1.65 1.87
C GLN A 39 -17.71 3.01 1.19
N GLY A 40 -16.87 3.33 0.21
CA GLY A 40 -16.92 4.55 -0.59
C GLY A 40 -17.27 4.26 -2.05
N ASN A 41 -18.52 4.48 -2.47
CA ASN A 41 -19.00 4.38 -3.86
C ASN A 41 -18.76 3.03 -4.56
N GLY A 42 -18.61 1.93 -3.83
CA GLY A 42 -18.36 0.60 -4.37
C GLY A 42 -16.96 0.35 -4.95
N LEU A 43 -16.13 1.38 -5.12
CA LEU A 43 -14.78 1.25 -5.71
C LEU A 43 -13.67 1.14 -4.67
N PHE A 44 -13.92 1.54 -3.44
CA PHE A 44 -12.94 1.51 -2.35
C PHE A 44 -13.61 1.56 -0.99
N VAL A 45 -12.91 1.09 0.04
CA VAL A 45 -13.18 1.47 1.42
C VAL A 45 -12.27 2.63 1.81
N PHE A 46 -12.80 3.52 2.65
CA PHE A 46 -12.15 4.78 3.00
C PHE A 46 -12.49 5.19 4.43
N GLY A 47 -11.52 5.72 5.14
CA GLY A 47 -11.73 6.27 6.48
C GLY A 47 -10.85 7.49 6.70
N GLU A 48 -11.38 8.48 7.40
CA GLU A 48 -10.66 9.70 7.77
C GLU A 48 -10.49 9.79 9.28
N GLY A 49 -9.39 10.36 9.68
CA GLY A 49 -9.05 10.64 11.06
C GLY A 49 -7.94 11.66 11.20
N GLN A 50 -7.30 11.65 12.33
CA GLN A 50 -6.21 12.59 12.62
C GLN A 50 -5.08 11.87 13.34
N PHE A 51 -3.85 12.14 12.92
CA PHE A 51 -2.66 11.75 13.65
C PHE A 51 -1.87 12.99 14.05
N LYS A 52 -1.83 13.27 15.35
CA LYS A 52 -1.36 14.56 15.89
C LYS A 52 -2.14 15.72 15.25
N SER A 53 -1.48 16.66 14.59
CA SER A 53 -2.11 17.79 13.88
C SER A 53 -2.42 17.53 12.41
N THR A 54 -2.11 16.33 11.88
CA THR A 54 -2.24 16.03 10.44
C THR A 54 -3.51 15.23 10.17
N LYS A 55 -4.33 15.69 9.23
CA LYS A 55 -5.47 14.94 8.70
C LYS A 55 -4.98 13.73 7.91
N VAL A 56 -5.53 12.56 8.20
CA VAL A 56 -5.12 11.28 7.59
C VAL A 56 -6.33 10.61 6.99
N ALA A 57 -6.18 10.10 5.79
CA ALA A 57 -7.12 9.20 5.16
C ALA A 57 -6.45 7.86 4.85
N LEU A 58 -7.17 6.78 5.14
CA LEU A 58 -6.79 5.40 4.82
C LEU A 58 -7.71 4.87 3.74
N MET A 59 -7.15 4.14 2.77
CA MET A 59 -7.89 3.65 1.63
C MET A 59 -7.42 2.26 1.19
N LYS A 60 -8.39 1.39 0.89
CA LYS A 60 -8.18 0.14 0.13
C LYS A 60 -9.02 0.19 -1.14
N PRO A 61 -8.45 0.12 -2.35
CA PRO A 61 -9.21 -0.11 -3.57
C PRO A 61 -9.99 -1.42 -3.48
N LEU A 62 -11.27 -1.43 -3.88
CA LEU A 62 -12.09 -2.65 -4.00
C LEU A 62 -12.21 -3.10 -5.46
N THR A 63 -11.44 -2.51 -6.34
CA THR A 63 -11.19 -2.98 -7.69
C THR A 63 -10.14 -4.09 -7.65
N PHE A 64 -10.09 -4.97 -8.66
CA PHE A 64 -8.97 -5.89 -8.77
C PHE A 64 -7.65 -5.11 -8.93
N MET A 65 -6.52 -5.74 -8.58
CA MET A 65 -5.19 -5.11 -8.55
C MET A 65 -4.88 -4.33 -9.83
N ASN A 66 -5.14 -4.88 -11.01
CA ASN A 66 -4.90 -4.24 -12.31
C ASN A 66 -5.88 -3.10 -12.66
N ARG A 67 -6.77 -2.71 -11.74
CA ARG A 67 -7.71 -1.58 -11.84
C ARG A 67 -7.63 -0.64 -10.64
N SER A 68 -6.55 -0.68 -9.89
CA SER A 68 -6.37 0.15 -8.68
C SER A 68 -6.34 1.65 -8.98
N GLY A 69 -5.84 2.04 -10.15
CA GLY A 69 -5.71 3.43 -10.56
C GLY A 69 -7.03 4.18 -10.64
N SER A 70 -8.08 3.52 -11.15
CA SER A 70 -9.42 4.12 -11.24
C SER A 70 -9.97 4.48 -9.85
N ALA A 71 -9.79 3.60 -8.87
CA ALA A 71 -10.24 3.83 -7.50
C ALA A 71 -9.41 4.93 -6.81
N VAL A 72 -8.09 4.90 -6.97
CA VAL A 72 -7.16 5.90 -6.37
C VAL A 72 -7.43 7.29 -6.94
N SER A 73 -7.47 7.43 -8.27
CA SER A 73 -7.74 8.70 -8.94
C SER A 73 -9.09 9.28 -8.50
N ARG A 74 -10.13 8.44 -8.43
CA ARG A 74 -11.46 8.88 -7.99
C ARG A 74 -11.48 9.34 -6.53
N ALA A 75 -10.78 8.64 -5.63
CA ALA A 75 -10.68 9.03 -4.24
C ALA A 75 -9.92 10.36 -4.09
N MET A 76 -8.78 10.51 -4.76
CA MET A 76 -7.98 11.74 -4.73
C MET A 76 -8.82 12.94 -5.21
N ASN A 77 -9.50 12.82 -6.35
CA ASN A 77 -10.35 13.88 -6.88
C ASN A 77 -11.53 14.21 -5.97
N LYS A 78 -12.19 13.18 -5.40
CA LYS A 78 -13.37 13.36 -4.54
C LYS A 78 -13.03 14.07 -3.23
N TYR A 79 -11.88 13.76 -2.64
CA TYR A 79 -11.50 14.27 -1.31
C TYR A 79 -10.42 15.36 -1.36
N GLY A 80 -9.98 15.77 -2.57
CA GLY A 80 -9.07 16.87 -2.78
C GLY A 80 -7.62 16.61 -2.39
N PHE A 81 -7.13 15.36 -2.50
CA PHE A 81 -5.72 15.04 -2.22
C PHE A 81 -4.83 15.34 -3.42
N GLY A 82 -3.72 16.05 -3.15
CA GLY A 82 -2.64 16.22 -4.12
C GLY A 82 -1.72 14.99 -4.20
N ILE A 83 -0.96 14.91 -5.31
CA ILE A 83 0.00 13.81 -5.55
C ILE A 83 1.04 13.70 -4.42
N SER A 84 1.55 14.82 -3.93
CA SER A 84 2.55 14.88 -2.85
C SER A 84 2.02 14.43 -1.48
N GLU A 85 0.70 14.35 -1.33
CA GLU A 85 0.04 13.92 -0.11
C GLU A 85 -0.28 12.41 -0.11
N CYS A 86 -0.11 11.75 -1.26
CA CYS A 86 -0.44 10.33 -1.46
C CYS A 86 0.78 9.43 -1.29
N ILE A 87 0.62 8.37 -0.50
CA ILE A 87 1.58 7.25 -0.45
C ILE A 87 0.85 5.94 -0.76
N VAL A 88 1.41 5.14 -1.67
CA VAL A 88 0.88 3.82 -2.05
C VAL A 88 1.75 2.73 -1.47
N CYS A 89 1.12 1.82 -0.71
CA CYS A 89 1.76 0.68 -0.05
C CYS A 89 1.44 -0.60 -0.82
N HIS A 90 2.46 -1.35 -1.22
CA HIS A 90 2.31 -2.53 -2.07
C HIS A 90 3.41 -3.56 -1.84
N ASP A 91 3.15 -4.79 -2.25
CA ASP A 91 4.12 -5.87 -2.29
C ASP A 91 5.20 -5.64 -3.35
N ASP A 92 6.38 -6.22 -3.12
CA ASP A 92 7.50 -6.12 -4.05
C ASP A 92 8.33 -7.41 -4.09
N ILE A 93 8.35 -8.05 -5.26
CA ILE A 93 9.13 -9.28 -5.49
C ILE A 93 10.64 -9.05 -5.63
N HIS A 94 11.08 -7.81 -5.82
CA HIS A 94 12.49 -7.46 -5.97
C HIS A 94 13.18 -7.15 -4.62
N LEU A 95 12.44 -7.25 -3.52
CA LEU A 95 12.94 -7.10 -2.16
C LEU A 95 12.78 -8.41 -1.41
N ASP A 96 13.78 -8.75 -0.60
CA ASP A 96 13.69 -9.90 0.30
C ASP A 96 12.48 -9.77 1.22
N THR A 97 11.90 -10.90 1.62
CA THR A 97 10.73 -10.96 2.49
C THR A 97 10.94 -10.13 3.76
N GLY A 98 10.03 -9.22 4.04
CA GLY A 98 10.06 -8.32 5.18
C GLY A 98 10.88 -7.05 5.02
N LYS A 99 11.65 -6.90 3.93
CA LYS A 99 12.42 -5.69 3.68
C LYS A 99 11.51 -4.55 3.23
N LEU A 100 11.67 -3.38 3.85
CA LEU A 100 10.93 -2.17 3.47
C LEU A 100 11.78 -1.25 2.60
N ARG A 101 11.12 -0.55 1.67
CA ARG A 101 11.75 0.48 0.88
C ARG A 101 10.77 1.61 0.55
N LEU A 102 11.06 2.81 1.04
CA LEU A 102 10.33 4.02 0.67
C LEU A 102 10.97 4.70 -0.54
N ARG A 103 10.14 5.25 -1.43
CA ARG A 103 10.55 5.99 -2.61
C ARG A 103 9.60 7.16 -2.88
N PRO A 104 10.10 8.33 -3.37
CA PRO A 104 9.25 9.46 -3.72
C PRO A 104 8.53 9.28 -5.06
N GLY A 105 8.92 8.25 -5.83
CA GLY A 105 8.39 7.93 -7.14
C GLY A 105 9.15 6.77 -7.80
N GLY A 106 8.96 6.57 -9.11
CA GLY A 106 9.71 5.59 -9.90
C GLY A 106 8.84 4.73 -10.82
N SER A 107 9.44 3.76 -11.51
CA SER A 107 8.74 2.82 -12.40
C SER A 107 7.86 1.85 -11.61
N ALA A 108 6.93 1.18 -12.31
CA ALA A 108 6.08 0.16 -11.71
C ALA A 108 6.80 -1.16 -11.40
N ALA A 109 7.98 -1.39 -12.00
CA ALA A 109 8.77 -2.61 -11.83
C ALA A 109 7.97 -3.92 -12.03
N GLY A 110 6.98 -3.90 -12.93
CA GLY A 110 6.11 -5.05 -13.22
C GLY A 110 4.92 -5.23 -12.29
N HIS A 111 4.71 -4.35 -11.33
CA HIS A 111 3.55 -4.42 -10.43
C HIS A 111 2.30 -3.83 -11.09
N ASN A 112 1.31 -4.67 -11.40
CA ASN A 112 0.11 -4.30 -12.17
C ASN A 112 -0.68 -3.14 -11.54
N GLY A 113 -0.84 -3.13 -10.22
CA GLY A 113 -1.55 -2.06 -9.53
C GLY A 113 -0.84 -0.71 -9.63
N ILE A 114 0.49 -0.70 -9.53
CA ILE A 114 1.30 0.51 -9.68
C ILE A 114 1.27 0.99 -11.14
N THR A 115 1.32 0.08 -12.12
CA THR A 115 1.17 0.44 -13.55
C THR A 115 -0.14 1.17 -13.78
N ASP A 116 -1.25 0.60 -13.33
CA ASP A 116 -2.58 1.19 -13.52
C ASP A 116 -2.73 2.56 -12.80
N ILE A 117 -2.14 2.71 -11.60
CA ILE A 117 -2.12 4.01 -10.90
C ILE A 117 -1.33 5.06 -11.70
N ILE A 118 -0.16 4.70 -12.25
CA ILE A 118 0.64 5.59 -13.09
C ILE A 118 -0.16 6.05 -14.31
N ASP A 119 -0.85 5.13 -14.96
CA ASP A 119 -1.66 5.42 -16.16
C ASP A 119 -2.83 6.36 -15.84
N TYR A 120 -3.55 6.13 -14.73
CA TYR A 120 -4.66 6.99 -14.31
C TYR A 120 -4.25 8.36 -13.78
N LEU A 121 -3.13 8.45 -13.07
CA LEU A 121 -2.63 9.72 -12.52
C LEU A 121 -1.78 10.51 -13.52
N GLY A 122 -1.31 9.88 -14.60
CA GLY A 122 -0.44 10.48 -15.60
C GLY A 122 0.97 10.84 -15.08
N THR A 123 1.37 10.29 -13.94
CA THR A 123 2.67 10.57 -13.30
C THR A 123 3.19 9.38 -12.52
N ARG A 124 4.52 9.33 -12.35
CA ARG A 124 5.24 8.37 -11.49
C ARG A 124 5.64 8.96 -10.13
N ASP A 125 5.38 10.24 -9.91
CA ASP A 125 5.95 11.04 -8.82
C ASP A 125 5.04 11.06 -7.59
N PHE A 126 4.55 9.89 -7.18
CA PHE A 126 3.85 9.68 -5.92
C PHE A 126 4.67 8.78 -4.99
N ALA A 127 4.60 9.06 -3.69
CA ALA A 127 5.33 8.30 -2.69
C ALA A 127 4.88 6.83 -2.65
N ARG A 128 5.82 5.93 -2.37
CA ARG A 128 5.58 4.48 -2.26
C ARG A 128 6.27 3.90 -1.04
N LEU A 129 5.56 3.01 -0.36
CA LEU A 129 6.13 2.05 0.57
C LEU A 129 6.08 0.67 -0.09
N ARG A 130 7.25 0.13 -0.42
CA ARG A 130 7.43 -1.20 -0.99
C ARG A 130 7.71 -2.18 0.12
N ILE A 131 6.92 -3.24 0.20
CA ILE A 131 7.03 -4.30 1.21
C ILE A 131 7.54 -5.56 0.51
N GLY A 132 8.75 -5.99 0.83
CA GLY A 132 9.38 -7.16 0.23
C GLY A 132 8.62 -8.44 0.56
N ILE A 133 8.34 -9.22 -0.48
CA ILE A 133 7.69 -10.53 -0.38
C ILE A 133 8.57 -11.67 -0.90
N GLY A 134 9.81 -11.33 -1.34
CA GLY A 134 10.71 -12.30 -1.94
C GLY A 134 10.32 -12.70 -3.37
N ASN A 135 11.09 -13.61 -3.95
CA ASN A 135 10.92 -14.05 -5.34
C ASN A 135 11.17 -15.55 -5.53
N ASN A 136 10.83 -16.35 -4.53
CA ASN A 136 11.05 -17.82 -4.58
C ASN A 136 10.00 -18.52 -5.44
N PHE A 137 10.05 -18.26 -6.76
CA PHE A 137 9.17 -18.89 -7.75
C PHE A 137 9.91 -19.16 -9.06
N SER A 138 9.45 -20.18 -9.81
CA SER A 138 9.98 -20.52 -11.12
C SER A 138 9.50 -19.53 -12.19
N ARG A 139 10.22 -19.45 -13.31
CA ARG A 139 9.85 -18.61 -14.46
C ARG A 139 8.39 -18.86 -14.88
N GLY A 140 7.61 -17.78 -15.04
CA GLY A 140 6.18 -17.83 -15.42
C GLY A 140 5.22 -18.10 -14.26
N LYS A 141 5.71 -18.27 -13.01
CA LYS A 141 4.89 -18.55 -11.83
C LYS A 141 4.69 -17.33 -10.90
N GLN A 142 5.05 -16.15 -11.36
CA GLN A 142 4.93 -14.93 -10.55
C GLN A 142 3.48 -14.68 -10.11
N SER A 143 2.50 -14.86 -11.00
CA SER A 143 1.09 -14.63 -10.67
C SER A 143 0.62 -15.58 -9.57
N ASP A 144 0.95 -16.87 -9.68
CA ASP A 144 0.60 -17.88 -8.67
C ASP A 144 1.27 -17.55 -7.32
N TYR A 145 2.52 -17.08 -7.35
CA TYR A 145 3.27 -16.71 -6.16
C TYR A 145 2.67 -15.54 -5.39
N VAL A 146 2.37 -14.43 -6.07
CA VAL A 146 1.82 -13.25 -5.41
C VAL A 146 0.40 -13.49 -4.89
N LEU A 147 -0.36 -14.38 -5.52
CA LEU A 147 -1.69 -14.79 -5.08
C LEU A 147 -1.70 -15.93 -4.07
N SER A 148 -0.55 -16.45 -3.67
CA SER A 148 -0.43 -17.47 -2.63
C SER A 148 -0.19 -16.86 -1.23
N PRO A 149 -0.62 -17.54 -0.15
CA PRO A 149 -0.37 -17.08 1.21
C PRO A 149 1.12 -17.19 1.55
N PHE A 150 1.56 -16.42 2.54
CA PHE A 150 2.88 -16.58 3.15
C PHE A 150 2.99 -17.92 3.88
N THR A 151 4.16 -18.54 3.87
CA THR A 151 4.48 -19.64 4.77
C THR A 151 4.49 -19.17 6.22
N ASN A 152 4.44 -20.09 7.20
CA ASN A 152 4.47 -19.71 8.62
C ASN A 152 5.74 -18.90 8.97
N GLN A 153 6.90 -19.28 8.43
CA GLN A 153 8.15 -18.54 8.65
C GLN A 153 8.12 -17.14 8.04
N GLU A 154 7.65 -17.03 6.80
CA GLU A 154 7.50 -15.71 6.15
C GLU A 154 6.48 -14.84 6.88
N ARG A 155 5.40 -15.42 7.43
CA ARG A 155 4.36 -14.69 8.16
C ARG A 155 4.89 -14.01 9.42
N GLU A 156 5.81 -14.63 10.14
CA GLU A 156 6.47 -14.01 11.30
C GLU A 156 7.27 -12.79 10.87
N ILE A 157 8.08 -12.93 9.80
CA ILE A 157 8.89 -11.84 9.25
C ILE A 157 7.99 -10.70 8.72
N ILE A 158 6.91 -11.03 8.01
CA ILE A 158 5.97 -10.04 7.48
C ILE A 158 5.21 -9.31 8.58
N ASN A 159 4.86 -9.99 9.67
CA ASN A 159 4.22 -9.33 10.81
C ASN A 159 5.11 -8.25 11.42
N GLU A 160 6.40 -8.55 11.65
CA GLU A 160 7.38 -7.55 12.10
C GLU A 160 7.55 -6.42 11.07
N ALA A 161 7.64 -6.77 9.78
CA ALA A 161 7.74 -5.78 8.72
C ALA A 161 6.52 -4.85 8.66
N LEU A 162 5.31 -5.36 8.89
CA LEU A 162 4.09 -4.55 8.94
C LEU A 162 4.05 -3.60 10.15
N ASP A 163 4.61 -3.99 11.30
CA ASP A 163 4.77 -3.09 12.45
C ASP A 163 5.75 -1.95 12.11
N ASN A 164 6.89 -2.26 11.51
CA ASN A 164 7.86 -1.28 11.03
C ASN A 164 7.28 -0.40 9.91
N ALA A 165 6.50 -0.96 8.99
CA ALA A 165 5.79 -0.25 7.93
C ALA A 165 4.77 0.74 8.50
N THR A 166 4.04 0.34 9.55
CA THR A 166 3.11 1.21 10.27
C THR A 166 3.84 2.44 10.81
N ASP A 167 4.98 2.26 11.48
CA ASP A 167 5.78 3.37 12.02
C ASP A 167 6.40 4.23 10.92
N ALA A 168 6.78 3.63 9.79
CA ALA A 168 7.26 4.36 8.60
C ALA A 168 6.16 5.26 8.01
N ILE A 169 4.92 4.77 7.91
CA ILE A 169 3.77 5.58 7.47
C ILE A 169 3.46 6.70 8.45
N LEU A 170 3.48 6.46 9.75
CA LEU A 170 3.29 7.51 10.75
C LEU A 170 4.38 8.60 10.66
N THR A 171 5.60 8.21 10.31
CA THR A 171 6.70 9.13 10.06
C THR A 171 6.48 9.95 8.78
N PHE A 172 6.01 9.29 7.70
CA PHE A 172 5.61 9.97 6.46
C PHE A 172 4.51 11.01 6.71
N ILE A 173 3.46 10.66 7.46
CA ILE A 173 2.35 11.56 7.78
C ILE A 173 2.84 12.83 8.51
N ARG A 174 3.86 12.70 9.35
CA ARG A 174 4.41 13.82 10.13
C ARG A 174 5.37 14.72 9.38
N GLY A 175 6.22 14.16 8.54
CA GLY A 175 7.38 14.87 7.99
C GLY A 175 7.68 14.54 6.53
N GLY A 176 6.78 13.83 5.84
CA GLY A 176 6.89 13.53 4.43
C GLY A 176 7.85 12.39 4.11
N ILE A 177 7.99 12.14 2.80
CA ILE A 177 8.71 10.96 2.29
C ILE A 177 10.19 10.98 2.63
N HIS A 178 10.86 12.13 2.60
CA HIS A 178 12.31 12.20 2.85
C HIS A 178 12.65 11.83 4.29
N LEU A 179 11.87 12.30 5.27
CA LEU A 179 12.08 11.91 6.67
C LEU A 179 11.87 10.41 6.88
N ALA A 180 10.82 9.86 6.28
CA ALA A 180 10.55 8.43 6.35
C ALA A 180 11.67 7.59 5.68
N MET A 181 12.16 8.02 4.51
CA MET A 181 13.28 7.36 3.82
C MET A 181 14.56 7.34 4.65
N ASN A 182 14.90 8.46 5.29
CA ASN A 182 16.12 8.57 6.11
C ASN A 182 16.12 7.62 7.31
N LYS A 183 14.91 7.28 7.80
CA LYS A 183 14.77 6.45 9.01
C LYS A 183 14.58 4.96 8.70
N TYR A 184 13.92 4.61 7.57
CA TYR A 184 13.45 3.24 7.32
C TYR A 184 14.02 2.59 6.04
N ASN A 185 14.86 3.26 5.24
CA ASN A 185 15.57 2.65 4.11
C ASN A 185 16.89 1.99 4.58
#